data_73cf058beaa20e68c32ab1fdba9c082a
#
_entry.id   73cf058beaa20e68c32ab1fdba9c082a
#
_cell.length_a   1.000
_cell.length_b   1.000
_cell.length_c   1.000
_cell.angle_alpha   90.00
_cell.angle_beta   90.00
_cell.angle_gamma   90.00
#
_symmetry.space_group_name_H-M   'P 1'
#
loop_
_entity.id
_entity.type
_entity.pdbx_description
1 polymer ?
#
loop_
_entity_poly.entity_id
_entity_poly.type
_entity_poly.pdbx_seq_one_letter_code
_entity_poly.pdbx_strand_id
1 'polypeptide(L)'
;MPDPYLRFPTDLKRTERLIDLKRPIRILVVGPAIEGPEVIERRHSHLLQALMQRLPGVAFDLLDGWHGSRIAGEDFDLLRSEVAEMQPDLILWQVGTPDALASSDPGEVGGVLIRAARWARAHDVDFVFIDPPYLPHVRHEPLYGKMVGAIGAASDEARVDLFRRYAAMQYLDLAAMKSGGPHPHCMSELLAEAIVRAVTR
;
A
#
# COMPACT_ATOMS: atom_id res chain seq x y z
N MET A 1 7.53 3.31 -16.16
CA MET A 1 7.67 2.19 -15.20
C MET A 1 7.27 0.88 -15.87
N PRO A 2 8.02 -0.23 -15.73
CA PRO A 2 7.61 -1.53 -16.26
C PRO A 2 6.31 -2.05 -15.61
N ASP A 3 5.49 -2.76 -16.41
CA ASP A 3 4.19 -3.32 -15.98
C ASP A 3 4.18 -4.11 -14.66
N PRO A 4 5.18 -4.96 -14.35
CA PRO A 4 5.15 -5.75 -13.11
C PRO A 4 5.06 -4.94 -11.81
N TYR A 5 5.43 -3.66 -11.83
CA TYR A 5 5.36 -2.78 -10.66
C TYR A 5 4.03 -2.05 -10.52
N LEU A 6 3.21 -2.05 -11.59
CA LEU A 6 1.96 -1.30 -11.67
C LEU A 6 0.74 -2.21 -11.86
N ARG A 7 0.94 -3.53 -11.82
CA ARG A 7 -0.13 -4.48 -12.05
C ARG A 7 -0.48 -5.22 -10.78
N PHE A 8 -1.72 -5.06 -10.35
CA PHE A 8 -2.30 -5.88 -9.31
C PHE A 8 -2.80 -7.21 -9.90
N PRO A 9 -2.56 -8.36 -9.25
CA PRO A 9 -3.02 -9.66 -9.73
C PRO A 9 -4.52 -9.87 -9.59
N THR A 10 -5.17 -9.14 -8.68
CA THR A 10 -6.62 -9.23 -8.44
C THR A 10 -7.33 -7.94 -8.91
N ASP A 11 -8.66 -8.01 -8.99
CA ASP A 11 -9.48 -6.85 -9.29
C ASP A 11 -9.95 -6.22 -7.97
N LEU A 12 -9.94 -4.89 -7.89
CA LEU A 12 -10.51 -4.14 -6.77
C LEU A 12 -12.04 -4.05 -6.97
N LYS A 13 -12.73 -5.17 -6.76
CA LYS A 13 -14.14 -5.38 -7.17
C LYS A 13 -15.13 -4.43 -6.51
N ARG A 14 -14.91 -4.09 -5.23
CA ARG A 14 -15.77 -3.14 -4.54
C ARG A 14 -15.56 -1.74 -5.09
N THR A 15 -14.32 -1.34 -5.27
CA THR A 15 -13.93 -0.04 -5.84
C THR A 15 -14.46 0.10 -7.26
N GLU A 16 -14.27 -0.91 -8.12
CA GLU A 16 -14.79 -0.96 -9.50
C GLU A 16 -16.32 -0.78 -9.51
N ARG A 17 -17.05 -1.56 -8.71
CA ARG A 17 -18.51 -1.46 -8.59
C ARG A 17 -18.98 -0.05 -8.17
N LEU A 18 -18.26 0.62 -7.26
CA LEU A 18 -18.60 1.96 -6.81
C LEU A 18 -18.36 3.01 -7.91
N ILE A 19 -17.31 2.84 -8.71
CA ILE A 19 -17.04 3.68 -9.89
C ILE A 19 -18.20 3.57 -10.88
N ASP A 20 -18.63 2.35 -11.21
CA ASP A 20 -19.75 2.10 -12.13
C ASP A 20 -21.06 2.74 -11.63
N LEU A 21 -21.27 2.71 -10.32
CA LEU A 21 -22.43 3.31 -9.67
C LEU A 21 -22.29 4.83 -9.45
N LYS A 22 -21.16 5.43 -9.83
CA LYS A 22 -20.81 6.84 -9.60
C LYS A 22 -20.94 7.25 -8.12
N ARG A 23 -20.57 6.36 -7.22
CA ARG A 23 -20.55 6.60 -5.77
C ARG A 23 -19.16 7.03 -5.31
N PRO A 24 -19.07 7.86 -4.24
CA PRO A 24 -17.79 8.19 -3.62
C PRO A 24 -17.08 6.92 -3.12
N ILE A 25 -15.75 6.93 -3.21
CA ILE A 25 -14.88 5.84 -2.74
C ILE A 25 -14.14 6.33 -1.51
N ARG A 26 -14.28 5.59 -0.41
CA ARG A 26 -13.59 5.87 0.85
C ARG A 26 -12.34 5.00 0.95
N ILE A 27 -11.17 5.64 0.95
CA ILE A 27 -9.87 4.98 0.99
C ILE A 27 -9.25 5.21 2.36
N LEU A 28 -9.07 4.14 3.14
CA LEU A 28 -8.35 4.18 4.40
C LEU A 28 -6.87 3.90 4.15
N VAL A 29 -6.01 4.84 4.49
CA VAL A 29 -4.56 4.68 4.42
C VAL A 29 -4.02 4.40 5.81
N VAL A 30 -3.45 3.21 6.00
CA VAL A 30 -2.88 2.75 7.27
C VAL A 30 -1.37 2.60 7.13
N GLY A 31 -0.63 2.97 8.14
CA GLY A 31 0.81 2.68 8.15
C GLY A 31 1.64 3.57 9.06
N PRO A 32 2.95 3.31 9.12
CA PRO A 32 3.85 4.00 10.02
C PRO A 32 4.07 5.44 9.57
N ALA A 33 3.99 6.37 10.49
CA ALA A 33 4.48 7.72 10.31
C ALA A 33 5.98 7.80 10.64
N ILE A 34 6.77 7.19 9.85
CA ILE A 34 8.23 7.36 9.91
C ILE A 34 8.61 8.78 9.50
N GLU A 35 7.73 9.43 8.78
CA GLU A 35 7.86 10.80 8.29
C GLU A 35 6.86 11.69 9.04
N GLY A 36 7.22 12.95 9.29
CA GLY A 36 6.34 13.87 10.02
C GLY A 36 4.97 14.09 9.35
N PRO A 37 3.99 14.60 10.10
CA PRO A 37 2.61 14.76 9.63
C PRO A 37 2.49 15.54 8.32
N GLU A 38 3.31 16.56 8.11
CA GLU A 38 3.33 17.36 6.87
C GLU A 38 3.69 16.54 5.61
N VAL A 39 4.56 15.53 5.76
CA VAL A 39 4.97 14.67 4.65
C VAL A 39 3.86 13.70 4.30
N ILE A 40 3.15 13.19 5.32
CA ILE A 40 2.00 12.30 5.17
C ILE A 40 0.87 13.03 4.46
N GLU A 41 0.50 14.21 4.94
CA GLU A 41 -0.54 15.03 4.33
C GLU A 41 -0.23 15.35 2.87
N ARG A 42 1.02 15.67 2.55
CA ARG A 42 1.46 15.90 1.17
C ARG A 42 1.34 14.64 0.31
N ARG A 43 1.65 13.46 0.85
CA ARG A 43 1.51 12.18 0.12
C ARG A 43 0.06 11.84 -0.15
N HIS A 44 -0.82 12.04 0.85
CA HIS A 44 -2.25 11.86 0.70
C HIS A 44 -2.80 12.81 -0.37
N SER A 45 -2.40 14.07 -0.34
CA SER A 45 -2.79 15.06 -1.35
C SER A 45 -2.33 14.65 -2.76
N HIS A 46 -1.10 14.15 -2.91
CA HIS A 46 -0.58 13.68 -4.21
C HIS A 46 -1.32 12.42 -4.69
N LEU A 47 -1.63 11.48 -3.81
CA LEU A 47 -2.40 10.27 -4.16
C LEU A 47 -3.80 10.65 -4.64
N LEU A 48 -4.49 11.49 -3.85
CA LEU A 48 -5.83 11.95 -4.17
C LEU A 48 -5.86 12.70 -5.51
N GLN A 49 -4.94 13.65 -5.69
CA GLN A 49 -4.83 14.40 -6.95
C GLN A 49 -4.58 13.48 -8.14
N ALA A 50 -3.69 12.50 -7.99
CA ALA A 50 -3.37 11.56 -9.06
C ALA A 50 -4.55 10.64 -9.41
N LEU A 51 -5.35 10.21 -8.43
CA LEU A 51 -6.58 9.43 -8.64
C LEU A 51 -7.64 10.27 -9.37
N MET A 52 -7.91 11.49 -8.90
CA MET A 52 -8.90 12.39 -9.51
C MET A 52 -8.55 12.77 -10.96
N GLN A 53 -7.26 12.94 -11.27
CA GLN A 53 -6.81 13.21 -12.64
C GLN A 53 -7.04 12.03 -13.58
N ARG A 54 -6.89 10.79 -13.08
CA ARG A 54 -6.99 9.57 -13.89
C ARG A 54 -8.41 9.01 -13.98
N LEU A 55 -9.26 9.32 -12.99
CA LEU A 55 -10.66 8.92 -12.92
C LEU A 55 -11.55 10.16 -12.76
N PRO A 56 -11.67 11.00 -13.81
CA PRO A 56 -12.45 12.22 -13.76
C PRO A 56 -13.93 11.90 -13.50
N GLY A 57 -14.52 12.60 -12.53
CA GLY A 57 -15.91 12.41 -12.14
C GLY A 57 -16.14 11.35 -11.04
N VAL A 58 -15.06 10.72 -10.54
CA VAL A 58 -15.11 9.88 -9.34
C VAL A 58 -14.70 10.73 -8.13
N ALA A 59 -15.50 10.70 -7.08
CA ALA A 59 -15.18 11.34 -5.80
C ALA A 59 -14.41 10.35 -4.92
N PHE A 60 -13.32 10.81 -4.31
CA PHE A 60 -12.51 10.04 -3.37
C PHE A 60 -12.46 10.75 -2.03
N ASP A 61 -12.60 10.00 -0.95
CA ASP A 61 -12.46 10.43 0.42
C ASP A 61 -11.31 9.64 1.07
N LEU A 62 -10.18 10.33 1.36
CA LEU A 62 -9.05 9.69 2.02
C LEU A 62 -9.24 9.78 3.53
N LEU A 63 -9.33 8.62 4.15
CA LEU A 63 -9.42 8.44 5.59
C LEU A 63 -8.03 8.16 6.14
N ASP A 64 -7.69 8.83 7.22
CA ASP A 64 -6.39 8.70 7.86
C ASP A 64 -6.45 7.69 9.00
N GLY A 65 -5.82 6.54 8.79
CA GLY A 65 -5.62 5.46 9.76
C GLY A 65 -4.19 5.44 10.28
N TRP A 66 -3.66 6.61 10.61
CA TRP A 66 -2.29 6.70 11.04
C TRP A 66 -2.10 6.34 12.52
N HIS A 67 -1.33 5.27 12.78
CA HIS A 67 -1.15 4.70 14.12
C HIS A 67 0.27 4.84 14.70
N GLY A 68 1.12 5.65 14.12
CA GLY A 68 2.53 5.73 14.52
C GLY A 68 3.34 4.51 14.05
N SER A 69 4.45 4.21 14.73
CA SER A 69 5.34 3.09 14.36
C SER A 69 4.92 1.80 15.06
N ARG A 70 3.81 1.19 14.65
CA ARG A 70 3.33 -0.09 15.19
C ARG A 70 3.71 -1.27 14.31
N ILE A 71 3.89 -2.44 14.91
CA ILE A 71 4.09 -3.69 14.20
C ILE A 71 2.76 -4.18 13.61
N ALA A 72 2.82 -5.02 12.59
CA ALA A 72 1.65 -5.47 11.85
C ALA A 72 0.53 -6.08 12.71
N GLY A 73 0.88 -6.77 13.80
CA GLY A 73 -0.11 -7.34 14.72
C GLY A 73 -0.95 -6.29 15.42
N GLU A 74 -0.30 -5.25 15.94
CA GLU A 74 -0.96 -4.12 16.63
C GLU A 74 -1.79 -3.29 15.66
N ASP A 75 -1.25 -3.02 14.46
CA ASP A 75 -1.97 -2.31 13.41
C ASP A 75 -3.22 -3.06 12.96
N PHE A 76 -3.16 -4.40 12.84
CA PHE A 76 -4.32 -5.19 12.44
C PHE A 76 -5.46 -5.13 13.48
N ASP A 77 -5.13 -5.14 14.76
CA ASP A 77 -6.15 -5.02 15.81
C ASP A 77 -6.87 -3.68 15.77
N LEU A 78 -6.13 -2.58 15.51
CA LEU A 78 -6.71 -1.25 15.32
C LEU A 78 -7.52 -1.15 14.03
N LEU A 79 -6.96 -1.65 12.92
CA LEU A 79 -7.62 -1.64 11.62
C LEU A 79 -9.04 -2.23 11.68
N ARG A 80 -9.24 -3.30 12.46
CA ARG A 80 -10.57 -3.90 12.62
C ARG A 80 -11.58 -2.95 13.25
N SER A 81 -11.17 -2.15 14.24
CA SER A 81 -12.05 -1.15 14.86
C SER A 81 -12.31 0.03 13.94
N GLU A 82 -11.30 0.50 13.22
CA GLU A 82 -11.42 1.61 12.27
C GLU A 82 -12.31 1.28 11.08
N VAL A 83 -12.21 0.06 10.54
CA VAL A 83 -13.11 -0.38 9.47
C VAL A 83 -14.56 -0.38 9.94
N ALA A 84 -14.84 -0.79 11.18
CA ALA A 84 -16.18 -0.74 11.74
C ALA A 84 -16.72 0.69 11.87
N GLU A 85 -15.86 1.63 12.23
CA GLU A 85 -16.21 3.04 12.43
C GLU A 85 -16.26 3.82 11.12
N MET A 86 -15.17 3.72 10.32
CA MET A 86 -14.96 4.55 9.13
C MET A 86 -15.58 3.95 7.87
N GLN A 87 -15.87 2.64 7.85
CA GLN A 87 -16.48 1.92 6.70
C GLN A 87 -15.79 2.21 5.37
N PRO A 88 -14.47 1.97 5.23
CA PRO A 88 -13.75 2.19 3.99
C PRO A 88 -14.19 1.20 2.91
N ASP A 89 -14.00 1.58 1.65
CA ASP A 89 -14.21 0.73 0.48
C ASP A 89 -12.91 0.06 0.02
N LEU A 90 -11.80 0.77 0.21
CA LEU A 90 -10.45 0.32 -0.10
C LEU A 90 -9.52 0.63 1.07
N ILE A 91 -8.69 -0.33 1.45
CA ILE A 91 -7.63 -0.16 2.45
C ILE A 91 -6.28 -0.25 1.77
N LEU A 92 -5.44 0.76 1.98
CA LEU A 92 -4.03 0.81 1.58
C LEU A 92 -3.19 0.68 2.84
N TRP A 93 -2.62 -0.49 3.10
CA TRP A 93 -1.87 -0.76 4.33
C TRP A 93 -0.37 -0.86 4.08
N GLN A 94 0.39 0.11 4.60
CA GLN A 94 1.85 0.11 4.57
C GLN A 94 2.39 -0.75 5.71
N VAL A 95 3.07 -1.84 5.38
CA VAL A 95 3.50 -2.86 6.33
C VAL A 95 5.01 -3.11 6.32
N GLY A 96 5.52 -3.70 7.37
CA GLY A 96 6.82 -4.35 7.43
C GLY A 96 7.99 -3.47 7.86
N THR A 97 7.91 -2.13 7.78
CA THR A 97 9.02 -1.28 8.22
C THR A 97 9.17 -1.27 9.75
N PRO A 98 8.11 -1.02 10.55
CA PRO A 98 8.21 -1.12 12.00
C PRO A 98 8.58 -2.53 12.46
N ASP A 99 8.05 -3.56 11.78
CA ASP A 99 8.36 -4.97 12.09
C ASP A 99 9.84 -5.27 11.91
N ALA A 100 10.44 -4.82 10.80
CA ALA A 100 11.87 -4.98 10.55
C ALA A 100 12.72 -4.23 11.59
N LEU A 101 12.32 -3.02 12.00
CA LEU A 101 13.01 -2.25 13.04
C LEU A 101 12.87 -2.88 14.43
N ALA A 102 11.73 -3.49 14.73
CA ALA A 102 11.48 -4.23 15.97
C ALA A 102 12.11 -5.63 15.97
N SER A 103 12.75 -6.04 14.86
CA SER A 103 13.30 -7.39 14.70
C SER A 103 12.24 -8.50 14.82
N SER A 104 11.01 -8.23 14.38
CA SER A 104 9.91 -9.22 14.35
C SER A 104 10.26 -10.39 13.42
N ASP A 105 9.72 -11.57 13.73
CA ASP A 105 9.88 -12.73 12.85
C ASP A 105 9.09 -12.55 11.55
N PRO A 106 9.72 -12.62 10.35
CA PRO A 106 9.03 -12.41 9.08
C PRO A 106 7.90 -13.40 8.81
N GLY A 107 7.99 -14.64 9.33
CA GLY A 107 6.94 -15.64 9.19
C GLY A 107 5.71 -15.31 10.03
N GLU A 108 5.91 -14.81 11.25
CA GLU A 108 4.81 -14.35 12.11
C GLU A 108 4.10 -13.14 11.48
N VAL A 109 4.87 -12.17 10.95
CA VAL A 109 4.32 -11.04 10.22
C VAL A 109 3.51 -11.51 9.01
N GLY A 110 4.06 -12.41 8.19
CA GLY A 110 3.32 -13.02 7.08
C GLY A 110 1.99 -13.65 7.50
N GLY A 111 1.99 -14.38 8.64
CA GLY A 111 0.77 -14.94 9.22
C GLY A 111 -0.28 -13.88 9.61
N VAL A 112 0.16 -12.72 10.16
CA VAL A 112 -0.74 -11.58 10.44
C VAL A 112 -1.36 -11.05 9.15
N LEU A 113 -0.56 -10.83 8.12
CA LEU A 113 -1.02 -10.28 6.84
C LEU A 113 -2.03 -11.20 6.15
N ILE A 114 -1.81 -12.52 6.17
CA ILE A 114 -2.75 -13.50 5.63
C ILE A 114 -4.09 -13.44 6.38
N ARG A 115 -4.07 -13.33 7.71
CA ARG A 115 -5.31 -13.18 8.51
C ARG A 115 -6.02 -11.88 8.18
N ALA A 116 -5.30 -10.77 8.05
CA ALA A 116 -5.86 -9.47 7.70
C ALA A 116 -6.53 -9.48 6.32
N ALA A 117 -5.86 -10.05 5.30
CA ALA A 117 -6.42 -10.17 3.95
C ALA A 117 -7.70 -11.04 3.92
N ARG A 118 -7.71 -12.15 4.65
CA ARG A 118 -8.90 -13.00 4.77
C ARG A 118 -10.05 -12.27 5.48
N TRP A 119 -9.72 -11.51 6.50
CA TRP A 119 -10.68 -10.69 7.24
C TRP A 119 -11.29 -9.59 6.37
N ALA A 120 -10.47 -8.83 5.63
CA ALA A 120 -10.94 -7.78 4.73
C ALA A 120 -11.92 -8.35 3.67
N ARG A 121 -11.56 -9.49 3.08
CA ARG A 121 -12.44 -10.19 2.11
C ARG A 121 -13.78 -10.60 2.72
N ALA A 122 -13.79 -11.06 3.98
CA ALA A 122 -15.02 -11.43 4.68
C ALA A 122 -15.91 -10.23 5.00
N HIS A 123 -15.35 -9.01 4.97
CA HIS A 123 -16.07 -7.76 5.21
C HIS A 123 -16.37 -6.95 3.92
N ASP A 124 -16.15 -7.56 2.74
CA ASP A 124 -16.36 -6.92 1.42
C ASP A 124 -15.61 -5.58 1.29
N VAL A 125 -14.32 -5.55 1.70
CA VAL A 125 -13.44 -4.39 1.57
C VAL A 125 -12.27 -4.77 0.68
N ASP A 126 -11.99 -3.94 -0.34
CA ASP A 126 -10.78 -4.10 -1.16
C ASP A 126 -9.52 -3.79 -0.33
N PHE A 127 -8.45 -4.55 -0.57
CA PHE A 127 -7.28 -4.49 0.30
C PHE A 127 -5.98 -4.58 -0.50
N VAL A 128 -5.09 -3.62 -0.27
CA VAL A 128 -3.78 -3.55 -0.92
C VAL A 128 -2.71 -3.40 0.15
N PHE A 129 -1.74 -4.33 0.17
CA PHE A 129 -0.51 -4.12 0.92
C PHE A 129 0.44 -3.19 0.16
N ILE A 130 1.20 -2.40 0.91
CA ILE A 130 2.30 -1.59 0.40
C ILE A 130 3.55 -2.04 1.16
N ASP A 131 4.48 -2.69 0.48
CA ASP A 131 5.71 -3.17 1.10
C ASP A 131 6.65 -2.03 1.53
N PRO A 132 7.70 -2.31 2.35
CA PRO A 132 8.63 -1.29 2.83
C PRO A 132 9.27 -0.47 1.72
N PRO A 133 9.71 0.78 1.97
CA PRO A 133 10.48 1.54 1.00
C PRO A 133 11.85 0.91 0.75
N TYR A 134 12.40 1.03 -0.47
CA TYR A 134 13.80 0.74 -0.70
C TYR A 134 14.66 1.85 -0.10
N LEU A 135 15.53 1.48 0.83
CA LEU A 135 16.44 2.39 1.51
C LEU A 135 17.88 1.92 1.23
N PRO A 136 18.67 2.66 0.43
CA PRO A 136 20.02 2.23 0.03
C PRO A 136 20.97 1.90 1.19
N HIS A 137 20.80 2.58 2.34
CA HIS A 137 21.62 2.37 3.53
C HIS A 137 21.27 1.10 4.32
N VAL A 138 20.05 0.55 4.17
CA VAL A 138 19.62 -0.72 4.81
C VAL A 138 19.51 -1.88 3.84
N ARG A 139 19.88 -1.70 2.57
CA ARG A 139 19.79 -2.74 1.53
C ARG A 139 20.56 -4.03 1.85
N HIS A 140 21.55 -3.94 2.71
CA HIS A 140 22.38 -5.07 3.14
C HIS A 140 21.89 -5.72 4.43
N GLU A 141 20.85 -5.20 5.07
CA GLU A 141 20.26 -5.78 6.27
C GLU A 141 19.44 -7.02 5.90
N PRO A 142 19.89 -8.24 6.29
CA PRO A 142 19.24 -9.47 5.85
C PRO A 142 17.78 -9.56 6.32
N LEU A 143 17.46 -9.02 7.50
CA LEU A 143 16.10 -9.06 8.04
C LEU A 143 15.15 -8.19 7.22
N TYR A 144 15.59 -7.03 6.74
CA TYR A 144 14.78 -6.15 5.92
C TYR A 144 14.37 -6.82 4.60
N GLY A 145 15.34 -7.47 3.92
CA GLY A 145 15.07 -8.26 2.73
C GLY A 145 14.15 -9.46 2.96
N LYS A 146 14.31 -10.16 4.09
CA LYS A 146 13.42 -11.27 4.49
C LYS A 146 12.00 -10.77 4.75
N MET A 147 11.85 -9.59 5.37
CA MET A 147 10.55 -8.97 5.62
C MET A 147 9.83 -8.66 4.30
N VAL A 148 10.51 -8.03 3.34
CA VAL A 148 9.95 -7.77 1.99
C VAL A 148 9.52 -9.08 1.31
N GLY A 149 10.34 -10.13 1.42
CA GLY A 149 10.02 -11.46 0.89
C GLY A 149 8.79 -12.10 1.55
N ALA A 150 8.68 -12.00 2.88
CA ALA A 150 7.55 -12.54 3.63
C ALA A 150 6.22 -11.84 3.29
N ILE A 151 6.27 -10.51 3.10
CA ILE A 151 5.09 -9.72 2.66
C ILE A 151 4.65 -10.17 1.27
N GLY A 152 5.60 -10.35 0.33
CA GLY A 152 5.31 -10.88 -1.00
C GLY A 152 4.66 -12.26 -0.96
N ALA A 153 5.23 -13.19 -0.19
CA ALA A 153 4.69 -14.54 -0.03
C ALA A 153 3.28 -14.53 0.59
N ALA A 154 3.05 -13.69 1.62
CA ALA A 154 1.75 -13.54 2.25
C ALA A 154 0.70 -12.97 1.27
N SER A 155 1.07 -12.01 0.44
CA SER A 155 0.21 -11.45 -0.61
C SER A 155 -0.20 -12.54 -1.62
N ASP A 156 0.76 -13.33 -2.09
CA ASP A 156 0.53 -14.40 -3.06
C ASP A 156 -0.36 -15.51 -2.46
N GLU A 157 -0.09 -15.95 -1.23
CA GLU A 157 -0.88 -16.98 -0.52
C GLU A 157 -2.31 -16.51 -0.25
N ALA A 158 -2.47 -15.29 0.23
CA ALA A 158 -3.78 -14.74 0.54
C ALA A 158 -4.53 -14.25 -0.70
N ARG A 159 -3.89 -14.20 -1.88
CA ARG A 159 -4.42 -13.63 -3.13
C ARG A 159 -4.98 -12.22 -2.90
N VAL A 160 -4.12 -11.36 -2.37
CA VAL A 160 -4.39 -9.94 -2.12
C VAL A 160 -3.37 -9.11 -2.89
N ASP A 161 -3.75 -7.91 -3.29
CA ASP A 161 -2.88 -7.04 -4.06
C ASP A 161 -1.73 -6.49 -3.22
N LEU A 162 -0.57 -6.37 -3.85
CA LEU A 162 0.64 -5.81 -3.27
C LEU A 162 1.21 -4.74 -4.19
N PHE A 163 1.28 -3.51 -3.70
CA PHE A 163 2.10 -2.48 -4.34
C PHE A 163 3.56 -2.68 -3.95
N ARG A 164 4.35 -3.20 -4.88
CA ARG A 164 5.77 -3.56 -4.70
C ARG A 164 6.65 -2.30 -4.68
N ARG A 165 6.45 -1.45 -3.66
CA ARG A 165 7.14 -0.17 -3.50
C ARG A 165 8.66 -0.35 -3.41
N TYR A 166 9.12 -1.37 -2.67
CA TYR A 166 10.55 -1.68 -2.55
C TYR A 166 11.19 -1.89 -3.93
N ALA A 167 10.63 -2.78 -4.72
CA ALA A 167 11.16 -3.08 -6.04
C ALA A 167 11.02 -1.91 -7.02
N ALA A 168 9.92 -1.16 -6.95
CA ALA A 168 9.71 0.03 -7.77
C ALA A 168 10.76 1.12 -7.46
N MET A 169 11.01 1.41 -6.18
CA MET A 169 12.02 2.38 -5.76
C MET A 169 13.44 1.92 -6.14
N GLN A 170 13.76 0.63 -5.95
CA GLN A 170 15.06 0.08 -6.35
C GLN A 170 15.30 0.23 -7.85
N TYR A 171 14.27 -0.07 -8.67
CA TYR A 171 14.34 0.12 -10.12
C TYR A 171 14.61 1.58 -10.49
N LEU A 172 13.92 2.52 -9.85
CA LEU A 172 14.09 3.96 -10.10
C LEU A 172 15.46 4.46 -9.64
N ASP A 173 15.96 4.01 -8.50
CA ASP A 173 17.30 4.35 -8.01
C ASP A 173 18.40 3.90 -8.98
N LEU A 174 18.31 2.66 -9.45
CA LEU A 174 19.24 2.11 -10.47
C LEU A 174 19.15 2.86 -11.81
N ALA A 175 17.97 3.30 -12.21
CA ALA A 175 17.77 4.06 -13.43
C ALA A 175 18.29 5.51 -13.28
N ALA A 176 18.11 6.14 -12.11
CA ALA A 176 18.68 7.45 -11.79
C ALA A 176 20.22 7.44 -11.84
N MET A 177 20.83 6.42 -11.26
CA MET A 177 22.28 6.23 -11.32
C MET A 177 22.81 6.15 -12.77
N LYS A 178 22.04 5.55 -13.67
CA LYS A 178 22.42 5.43 -15.09
C LYS A 178 22.18 6.70 -15.90
N SER A 179 21.15 7.47 -15.57
CA SER A 179 20.76 8.69 -16.31
C SER A 179 21.37 9.97 -15.75
N GLY A 180 21.99 9.93 -14.57
CA GLY A 180 22.64 11.09 -13.95
C GLY A 180 21.68 12.16 -13.41
N GLY A 181 20.41 11.85 -13.21
CA GLY A 181 19.40 12.78 -12.71
C GLY A 181 18.36 12.15 -11.80
N PRO A 182 17.68 12.97 -10.96
CA PRO A 182 16.62 12.49 -10.11
C PRO A 182 15.43 11.98 -10.93
N HIS A 183 14.76 10.94 -10.44
CA HIS A 183 13.55 10.41 -11.10
C HIS A 183 12.32 11.27 -10.79
N PRO A 184 11.52 11.65 -11.82
CA PRO A 184 10.33 12.47 -11.64
C PRO A 184 9.12 11.73 -11.06
N HIS A 185 9.21 10.41 -10.84
CA HIS A 185 8.06 9.63 -10.41
C HIS A 185 7.87 9.65 -8.90
N CYS A 186 6.72 10.18 -8.47
CA CYS A 186 6.23 10.07 -7.10
C CYS A 186 5.62 8.69 -6.86
N MET A 187 5.93 8.04 -5.72
CA MET A 187 5.34 6.75 -5.37
C MET A 187 3.81 6.80 -5.26
N SER A 188 3.25 7.92 -4.84
CA SER A 188 1.80 8.15 -4.80
C SER A 188 1.17 8.12 -6.21
N GLU A 189 1.85 8.69 -7.22
CA GLU A 189 1.39 8.63 -8.61
C GLU A 189 1.43 7.21 -9.18
N LEU A 190 2.47 6.44 -8.85
CA LEU A 190 2.58 5.05 -9.28
C LEU A 190 1.54 4.15 -8.61
N LEU A 191 1.27 4.38 -7.33
CA LEU A 191 0.20 3.69 -6.60
C LEU A 191 -1.18 4.03 -7.20
N ALA A 192 -1.43 5.32 -7.47
CA ALA A 192 -2.67 5.73 -8.15
C ALA A 192 -2.83 5.06 -9.52
N GLU A 193 -1.75 4.99 -10.31
CA GLU A 193 -1.77 4.30 -11.60
C GLU A 193 -2.08 2.81 -11.46
N ALA A 194 -1.50 2.13 -10.45
CA ALA A 194 -1.79 0.72 -10.19
C ALA A 194 -3.25 0.48 -9.81
N ILE A 195 -3.81 1.34 -8.94
CA ILE A 195 -5.23 1.29 -8.55
C ILE A 195 -6.13 1.51 -9.79
N VAL A 196 -5.86 2.55 -10.58
CA VAL A 196 -6.65 2.85 -11.79
C VAL A 196 -6.64 1.69 -12.75
N ARG A 197 -5.49 1.09 -13.02
CA ARG A 197 -5.38 -0.10 -13.89
C ARG A 197 -6.15 -1.31 -13.37
N ALA A 198 -6.30 -1.44 -12.05
CA ALA A 198 -7.06 -2.54 -11.47
C ALA A 198 -8.58 -2.38 -11.61
N VAL A 199 -9.08 -1.14 -11.65
CA VAL A 199 -10.52 -0.80 -11.71
C VAL A 199 -11.02 -0.42 -13.11
N THR A 200 -10.14 -0.41 -14.12
CA THR A 200 -10.47 -0.03 -15.51
C THR A 200 -10.20 -1.15 -16.52
N ARG A 201 -10.14 -2.39 -16.06
CA ARG A 201 -9.89 -3.57 -16.91
C ARG A 201 -11.10 -4.01 -17.71
#